data_05581e4cc075e7a260515fe7342e7235
#
_entry.id   05581e4cc075e7a260515fe7342e7235
#
_cell.length_a   1.000
_cell.length_b   1.000
_cell.length_c   1.000
_cell.angle_alpha   90.00
_cell.angle_beta   90.00
_cell.angle_gamma   90.00
#
_symmetry.space_group_name_H-M   'P 1'
#
loop_
_entity.id
_entity.type
_entity.pdbx_description
1 polymer ?
#
loop_
_entity_poly.entity_id
_entity_poly.type
_entity_poly.pdbx_seq_one_letter_code
_entity_poly.pdbx_strand_id
1 'polypeptide(L)'
;MPEPKTPEPMPAELRALAAEADDLAERTAEMAARLRTTPDAHLRRLARPLFQATGELAECTDEISRSADHLARVRVARDPNLCDVPWGICPVHGVTLRSLGDRSWCTTEGCSHTWDYDRLHTPCAEPATATATDQDGVTGSLCSTHASDAARRLADCTIDYHAAHD
;
A
#
# COMPACT_ATOMS: atom_id res chain seq x y z
N MET A 1 -18.30 -26.01 20.56
CA MET A 1 -18.20 -25.59 19.15
C MET A 1 -17.10 -24.54 19.12
N PRO A 2 -16.06 -24.65 18.29
CA PRO A 2 -15.08 -23.57 18.14
C PRO A 2 -15.80 -22.34 17.55
N GLU A 3 -15.56 -21.18 18.14
CA GLU A 3 -16.05 -19.91 17.59
C GLU A 3 -15.51 -19.74 16.15
N PRO A 4 -16.32 -19.24 15.21
CA PRO A 4 -15.84 -18.95 13.88
C PRO A 4 -14.74 -17.90 14.00
N LYS A 5 -13.52 -18.24 13.61
CA LYS A 5 -12.42 -17.29 13.52
C LYS A 5 -12.82 -16.20 12.53
N THR A 6 -13.02 -15.00 13.02
CA THR A 6 -13.14 -13.82 12.14
C THR A 6 -11.87 -13.76 11.26
N PRO A 7 -12.01 -13.65 9.92
CA PRO A 7 -10.84 -13.54 9.06
C PRO A 7 -10.01 -12.32 9.47
N GLU A 8 -8.68 -12.47 9.48
CA GLU A 8 -7.80 -11.34 9.75
C GLU A 8 -7.96 -10.28 8.64
N PRO A 9 -8.04 -9.00 8.99
CA PRO A 9 -8.16 -7.94 8.00
C PRO A 9 -6.94 -7.95 7.06
N MET A 10 -7.18 -7.66 5.79
CA MET A 10 -6.13 -7.53 4.80
C MET A 10 -5.64 -6.09 4.71
N PRO A 11 -4.34 -5.83 4.44
CA PRO A 11 -3.84 -4.47 4.23
C PRO A 11 -4.62 -3.71 3.14
N ALA A 12 -5.06 -4.41 2.09
CA ALA A 12 -5.88 -3.84 1.02
C ALA A 12 -7.26 -3.33 1.51
N GLU A 13 -7.87 -4.02 2.48
CA GLU A 13 -9.15 -3.58 3.06
C GLU A 13 -8.99 -2.28 3.85
N LEU A 14 -7.90 -2.17 4.64
CA LEU A 14 -7.61 -0.92 5.36
C LEU A 14 -7.31 0.24 4.39
N ARG A 15 -6.61 -0.02 3.28
CA ARG A 15 -6.34 1.00 2.28
C ARG A 15 -7.60 1.45 1.53
N ALA A 16 -8.53 0.52 1.27
CA ALA A 16 -9.83 0.88 0.73
C ALA A 16 -10.60 1.81 1.68
N LEU A 17 -10.58 1.51 3.00
CA LEU A 17 -11.19 2.38 4.00
C LEU A 17 -10.50 3.76 4.08
N ALA A 18 -9.18 3.82 3.94
CA ALA A 18 -8.45 5.08 3.89
C ALA A 18 -8.88 5.93 2.68
N ALA A 19 -9.01 5.31 1.51
CA ALA A 19 -9.47 5.99 0.30
C ALA A 19 -10.93 6.50 0.42
N GLU A 20 -11.82 5.74 1.06
CA GLU A 20 -13.18 6.19 1.35
C GLU A 20 -13.21 7.39 2.33
N ALA A 21 -12.33 7.38 3.34
CA ALA A 21 -12.21 8.49 4.28
C ALA A 21 -11.65 9.75 3.61
N ASP A 22 -10.71 9.61 2.67
CA ASP A 22 -10.15 10.72 1.89
C ASP A 22 -11.21 11.34 0.97
N ASP A 23 -11.96 10.53 0.22
CA ASP A 23 -13.10 10.99 -0.58
C ASP A 23 -14.14 11.76 0.28
N LEU A 24 -14.41 11.26 1.48
CA LEU A 24 -15.31 11.93 2.42
C LEU A 24 -14.73 13.28 2.88
N ALA A 25 -13.42 13.36 3.12
CA ALA A 25 -12.74 14.61 3.48
C ALA A 25 -12.84 15.65 2.35
N GLU A 26 -12.59 15.24 1.10
CA GLU A 26 -12.73 16.12 -0.08
C GLU A 26 -14.15 16.66 -0.22
N ARG A 27 -15.16 15.80 -0.16
CA ARG A 27 -16.58 16.20 -0.24
C ARG A 27 -16.98 17.13 0.88
N THR A 28 -16.45 16.92 2.08
CA THR A 28 -16.69 17.79 3.24
C THR A 28 -16.04 19.17 3.04
N ALA A 29 -14.81 19.20 2.51
CA ALA A 29 -14.10 20.43 2.16
C ALA A 29 -14.85 21.26 1.09
N GLU A 30 -15.34 20.60 0.04
CA GLU A 30 -16.16 21.24 -0.99
C GLU A 30 -17.44 21.87 -0.42
N MET A 31 -18.12 21.16 0.47
CA MET A 31 -19.32 21.66 1.14
C MET A 31 -18.99 22.87 2.04
N ALA A 32 -17.90 22.81 2.79
CA ALA A 32 -17.42 23.94 3.59
C ALA A 32 -17.10 25.17 2.71
N ALA A 33 -16.47 24.95 1.56
CA ALA A 33 -16.17 26.02 0.60
C ALA A 33 -17.45 26.66 0.05
N ARG A 34 -18.43 25.88 -0.34
CA ARG A 34 -19.74 26.38 -0.81
C ARG A 34 -20.46 27.19 0.26
N LEU A 35 -20.45 26.73 1.53
CA LEU A 35 -21.07 27.49 2.63
C LEU A 35 -20.37 28.81 2.90
N ARG A 36 -19.04 28.89 2.75
CA ARG A 36 -18.30 30.18 2.91
C ARG A 36 -18.73 31.26 1.94
N THR A 37 -19.13 30.86 0.73
CA THR A 37 -19.53 31.80 -0.34
C THR A 37 -21.00 32.13 -0.37
N THR A 38 -21.84 31.50 0.47
CA THR A 38 -23.27 31.79 0.52
C THR A 38 -23.56 33.19 1.04
N PRO A 39 -24.58 33.89 0.51
CA PRO A 39 -25.01 35.21 1.02
C PRO A 39 -25.51 35.16 2.46
N ASP A 40 -26.12 34.06 2.90
CA ASP A 40 -26.69 33.90 4.23
C ASP A 40 -25.60 33.78 5.30
N ALA A 41 -25.55 34.75 6.21
CA ALA A 41 -24.59 34.80 7.29
C ALA A 41 -24.75 33.65 8.30
N HIS A 42 -25.98 33.13 8.47
CA HIS A 42 -26.23 32.00 9.37
C HIS A 42 -25.61 30.70 8.79
N LEU A 43 -25.82 30.44 7.51
CA LEU A 43 -25.26 29.29 6.84
C LEU A 43 -23.73 29.37 6.75
N ARG A 44 -23.13 30.56 6.54
CA ARG A 44 -21.66 30.72 6.53
C ARG A 44 -21.01 30.25 7.85
N ARG A 45 -21.71 30.36 8.97
CA ARG A 45 -21.16 29.90 10.28
C ARG A 45 -20.95 28.39 10.33
N LEU A 46 -21.69 27.64 9.51
CA LEU A 46 -21.56 26.18 9.43
C LEU A 46 -20.30 25.74 8.67
N ALA A 47 -19.66 26.62 7.91
CA ALA A 47 -18.46 26.30 7.16
C ALA A 47 -17.27 25.94 8.08
N ARG A 48 -17.16 26.61 9.24
CA ARG A 48 -16.02 26.40 10.16
C ARG A 48 -15.99 24.99 10.76
N PRO A 49 -17.08 24.45 11.37
CA PRO A 49 -17.07 23.09 11.90
C PRO A 49 -16.87 22.04 10.79
N LEU A 50 -17.36 22.25 9.57
CA LEU A 50 -17.08 21.33 8.45
C LEU A 50 -15.62 21.37 8.04
N PHE A 51 -14.99 22.53 8.02
CA PHE A 51 -13.56 22.63 7.74
C PHE A 51 -12.72 21.93 8.81
N GLN A 52 -13.10 22.03 10.08
CA GLN A 52 -12.46 21.29 11.16
C GLN A 52 -12.62 19.78 10.97
N ALA A 53 -13.85 19.30 10.66
CA ALA A 53 -14.11 17.88 10.38
C ALA A 53 -13.29 17.35 9.21
N THR A 54 -13.01 18.18 8.20
CA THR A 54 -12.09 17.80 7.09
C THR A 54 -10.68 17.46 7.60
N GLY A 55 -10.15 18.27 8.54
CA GLY A 55 -8.85 17.99 9.15
C GLY A 55 -8.83 16.69 9.95
N GLU A 56 -9.87 16.46 10.74
CA GLU A 56 -10.03 15.23 11.53
C GLU A 56 -10.14 13.98 10.65
N LEU A 57 -10.83 14.08 9.51
CA LEU A 57 -10.91 13.01 8.52
C LEU A 57 -9.54 12.73 7.87
N ALA A 58 -8.78 13.76 7.53
CA ALA A 58 -7.43 13.61 6.97
C ALA A 58 -6.48 12.90 7.96
N GLU A 59 -6.52 13.28 9.24
CA GLU A 59 -5.76 12.59 10.29
C GLU A 59 -6.17 11.12 10.45
N CYS A 60 -7.46 10.82 10.33
CA CYS A 60 -7.99 9.46 10.37
C CYS A 60 -7.51 8.64 9.15
N THR A 61 -7.51 9.22 7.96
CA THR A 61 -6.99 8.62 6.72
C THR A 61 -5.51 8.23 6.87
N ASP A 62 -4.69 9.14 7.41
CA ASP A 62 -3.27 8.89 7.67
C ASP A 62 -3.06 7.74 8.67
N GLU A 63 -3.86 7.66 9.72
CA GLU A 63 -3.75 6.61 10.73
C GLU A 63 -4.16 5.24 10.17
N ILE A 64 -5.22 5.18 9.38
CA ILE A 64 -5.65 3.95 8.70
C ILE A 64 -4.57 3.48 7.73
N SER A 65 -3.97 4.39 6.96
CA SER A 65 -2.89 4.09 6.01
C SER A 65 -1.65 3.55 6.72
N ARG A 66 -1.23 4.18 7.82
CA ARG A 66 -0.12 3.68 8.67
C ARG A 66 -0.40 2.30 9.24
N SER A 67 -1.64 2.05 9.66
CA SER A 67 -2.08 0.74 10.16
C SER A 67 -2.03 -0.33 9.08
N ALA A 68 -2.43 0.00 7.85
CA ALA A 68 -2.34 -0.90 6.71
C ALA A 68 -0.88 -1.28 6.39
N ASP A 69 0.03 -0.31 6.42
CA ASP A 69 1.46 -0.54 6.18
C ASP A 69 2.10 -1.36 7.31
N HIS A 70 1.71 -1.09 8.56
CA HIS A 70 2.16 -1.90 9.69
C HIS A 70 1.68 -3.35 9.57
N LEU A 71 0.42 -3.55 9.24
CA LEU A 71 -0.16 -4.89 9.03
C LEU A 71 0.56 -5.63 7.89
N ALA A 72 0.87 -4.94 6.78
CA ALA A 72 1.62 -5.53 5.67
C ALA A 72 3.00 -6.03 6.12
N ARG A 73 3.74 -5.20 6.88
CA ARG A 73 5.05 -5.60 7.44
C ARG A 73 4.95 -6.78 8.40
N VAL A 74 3.95 -6.77 9.30
CA VAL A 74 3.73 -7.88 10.24
C VAL A 74 3.42 -9.18 9.50
N ARG A 75 2.64 -9.11 8.42
CA ARG A 75 2.31 -10.30 7.62
C ARG A 75 3.54 -10.85 6.91
N VAL A 76 4.32 -9.99 6.26
CA VAL A 76 5.57 -10.40 5.61
C VAL A 76 6.55 -11.01 6.62
N ALA A 77 6.69 -10.42 7.81
CA ALA A 77 7.56 -10.95 8.86
C ALA A 77 7.09 -12.31 9.45
N ARG A 78 5.81 -12.65 9.30
CA ARG A 78 5.24 -13.91 9.80
C ARG A 78 5.15 -15.02 8.76
N ASP A 79 5.16 -14.66 7.49
CA ASP A 79 5.05 -15.61 6.39
C ASP A 79 6.34 -15.61 5.56
N PRO A 80 7.22 -16.59 5.77
CA PRO A 80 8.48 -16.70 5.03
C PRO A 80 8.27 -16.99 3.54
N ASN A 81 7.04 -17.31 3.14
CA ASN A 81 6.71 -17.54 1.73
C ASN A 81 6.38 -16.24 0.98
N LEU A 82 6.44 -15.08 1.63
CA LEU A 82 6.26 -13.78 1.01
C LEU A 82 7.60 -13.08 0.82
N CYS A 83 7.67 -12.28 -0.24
CA CYS A 83 8.79 -11.41 -0.50
C CYS A 83 8.88 -10.31 0.56
N ASP A 84 10.03 -10.17 1.21
CA ASP A 84 10.25 -9.24 2.32
C ASP A 84 10.87 -7.90 1.89
N VAL A 85 11.04 -7.68 0.58
CA VAL A 85 11.54 -6.40 0.05
C VAL A 85 10.61 -5.25 0.43
N PRO A 86 11.15 -4.12 0.94
CA PRO A 86 10.34 -3.04 1.51
C PRO A 86 9.58 -2.19 0.49
N TRP A 87 9.65 -2.49 -0.80
CA TRP A 87 8.90 -1.80 -1.86
C TRP A 87 8.19 -2.77 -2.79
N GLY A 88 7.03 -2.34 -3.28
CA GLY A 88 6.24 -3.13 -4.21
C GLY A 88 6.70 -2.99 -5.65
N ILE A 89 6.32 -3.97 -6.44
CA ILE A 89 6.62 -4.06 -7.87
C ILE A 89 5.38 -4.47 -8.65
N CYS A 90 5.40 -4.27 -9.97
CA CYS A 90 4.44 -4.93 -10.84
C CYS A 90 4.76 -6.44 -10.89
N PRO A 91 3.79 -7.35 -10.60
CA PRO A 91 4.03 -8.79 -10.62
C PRO A 91 4.52 -9.33 -11.97
N VAL A 92 4.19 -8.61 -13.06
CA VAL A 92 4.53 -9.01 -14.43
C VAL A 92 5.79 -8.32 -14.95
N HIS A 93 5.97 -7.02 -14.63
CA HIS A 93 6.99 -6.18 -15.26
C HIS A 93 8.06 -5.66 -14.29
N GLY A 94 7.95 -5.96 -13.00
CA GLY A 94 8.96 -5.61 -12.01
C GLY A 94 8.97 -4.16 -11.59
N VAL A 95 10.16 -3.56 -11.56
CA VAL A 95 10.40 -2.18 -11.10
C VAL A 95 9.92 -1.18 -12.16
N THR A 96 8.61 -1.19 -12.42
CA THR A 96 7.95 -0.35 -13.43
C THR A 96 6.80 0.47 -12.85
N LEU A 97 6.67 0.50 -11.51
CA LEU A 97 5.60 1.23 -10.87
C LEU A 97 5.86 2.73 -10.82
N ARG A 98 4.80 3.47 -10.93
CA ARG A 98 4.67 4.88 -10.55
C ARG A 98 3.57 5.00 -9.52
N SER A 99 3.76 5.92 -8.58
CA SER A 99 2.75 6.29 -7.60
C SER A 99 2.52 7.80 -7.62
N LEU A 100 1.27 8.19 -7.45
CA LEU A 100 0.87 9.58 -7.25
C LEU A 100 -0.28 9.59 -6.23
N GLY A 101 0.00 10.17 -5.07
CA GLY A 101 -0.92 10.10 -3.94
C GLY A 101 -1.13 8.64 -3.51
N ASP A 102 -2.37 8.24 -3.42
CA ASP A 102 -2.85 6.92 -3.02
C ASP A 102 -3.04 5.92 -4.19
N ARG A 103 -2.54 6.25 -5.39
CA ARG A 103 -2.66 5.38 -6.57
C ARG A 103 -1.31 4.97 -7.11
N SER A 104 -1.24 3.71 -7.54
CA SER A 104 -0.07 3.18 -8.25
C SER A 104 -0.48 2.49 -9.55
N TRP A 105 0.39 2.54 -10.53
CA TRP A 105 0.19 1.84 -11.81
C TRP A 105 1.51 1.40 -12.41
N CYS A 106 1.44 0.38 -13.25
CA CYS A 106 2.59 -0.04 -14.07
C CYS A 106 2.71 0.89 -15.28
N THR A 107 3.93 1.35 -15.56
CA THR A 107 4.21 2.24 -16.69
C THR A 107 4.50 1.51 -18.01
N THR A 108 4.54 0.18 -17.98
CA THR A 108 4.74 -0.62 -19.19
C THR A 108 3.52 -0.53 -20.09
N GLU A 109 3.73 -0.18 -21.35
CA GLU A 109 2.67 -0.09 -22.34
C GLU A 109 1.87 -1.39 -22.44
N GLY A 110 0.54 -1.29 -22.43
CA GLY A 110 -0.38 -2.43 -22.46
C GLY A 110 -0.58 -3.14 -21.10
N CYS A 111 0.09 -2.71 -20.05
CA CYS A 111 -0.16 -3.25 -18.72
C CYS A 111 -1.38 -2.60 -18.06
N SER A 112 -2.33 -3.43 -17.61
CA SER A 112 -3.55 -2.96 -16.94
C SER A 112 -3.46 -2.95 -15.41
N HIS A 113 -2.29 -3.29 -14.84
CA HIS A 113 -2.14 -3.33 -13.38
C HIS A 113 -2.13 -1.94 -12.78
N THR A 114 -3.16 -1.67 -11.97
CA THR A 114 -3.33 -0.46 -11.17
C THR A 114 -3.73 -0.85 -9.75
N TRP A 115 -3.44 0.00 -8.78
CA TRP A 115 -3.81 -0.17 -7.37
C TRP A 115 -4.34 1.15 -6.83
N ASP A 116 -5.38 1.09 -6.02
CA ASP A 116 -5.96 2.25 -5.34
C ASP A 116 -5.26 2.51 -3.98
N TYR A 117 -3.93 2.33 -3.97
CA TYR A 117 -3.04 2.64 -2.86
C TYR A 117 -1.60 2.78 -3.37
N ASP A 118 -0.72 3.35 -2.56
CA ASP A 118 0.70 3.49 -2.87
C ASP A 118 1.44 2.14 -2.73
N ARG A 119 1.30 1.29 -3.74
CA ARG A 119 1.99 -0.01 -3.79
C ARG A 119 3.51 0.15 -3.88
N LEU A 120 4.02 1.23 -4.51
CA LEU A 120 5.46 1.42 -4.71
C LEU A 120 6.21 1.54 -3.38
N HIS A 121 5.64 2.23 -2.39
CA HIS A 121 6.27 2.49 -1.10
C HIS A 121 5.79 1.54 0.02
N THR A 122 5.14 0.44 -0.34
CA THR A 122 4.72 -0.60 0.61
C THR A 122 5.53 -1.87 0.43
N PRO A 123 5.69 -2.71 1.49
CA PRO A 123 6.35 -4.00 1.37
C PRO A 123 5.76 -4.84 0.24
N CYS A 124 6.63 -5.50 -0.51
CA CYS A 124 6.22 -6.45 -1.54
C CYS A 124 5.64 -7.69 -0.86
N ALA A 125 4.37 -7.98 -1.05
CA ALA A 125 3.71 -9.17 -0.51
C ALA A 125 3.46 -10.22 -1.59
N GLU A 126 4.28 -10.24 -2.65
CA GLU A 126 4.23 -11.27 -3.69
C GLU A 126 4.83 -12.59 -3.14
N PRO A 127 4.38 -13.75 -3.62
CA PRO A 127 4.97 -15.03 -3.24
C PRO A 127 6.48 -15.07 -3.46
N ALA A 128 7.23 -15.51 -2.45
CA ALA A 128 8.68 -15.70 -2.58
C ALA A 128 8.97 -16.95 -3.41
N THR A 129 9.90 -16.81 -4.35
CA THR A 129 10.35 -17.89 -5.25
C THR A 129 11.86 -18.07 -5.19
N ALA A 130 12.56 -17.26 -4.40
CA ALA A 130 13.98 -17.34 -4.21
C ALA A 130 14.39 -16.83 -2.83
N THR A 131 15.57 -17.23 -2.37
CA THR A 131 16.25 -16.67 -1.21
C THR A 131 17.53 -15.97 -1.69
N ALA A 132 17.72 -14.73 -1.31
CA ALA A 132 18.99 -14.03 -1.48
C ALA A 132 19.83 -14.19 -0.21
N THR A 133 21.14 -14.38 -0.36
CA THR A 133 22.11 -14.41 0.74
C THR A 133 23.23 -13.43 0.42
N ASP A 134 23.47 -12.46 1.28
CA ASP A 134 24.58 -11.55 1.13
C ASP A 134 25.93 -12.14 1.61
N GLN A 135 27.02 -11.38 1.47
CA GLN A 135 28.37 -11.81 1.88
C GLN A 135 28.49 -12.02 3.41
N ASP A 136 27.64 -11.42 4.20
CA ASP A 136 27.60 -11.56 5.68
C ASP A 136 26.71 -12.72 6.13
N GLY A 137 26.09 -13.43 5.19
CA GLY A 137 25.20 -14.57 5.44
C GLY A 137 23.78 -14.17 5.84
N VAL A 138 23.41 -12.90 5.69
CA VAL A 138 22.04 -12.44 5.91
C VAL A 138 21.18 -12.86 4.74
N THR A 139 20.03 -13.47 5.05
CA THR A 139 19.11 -13.99 4.03
C THR A 139 17.83 -13.17 3.96
N GLY A 140 17.26 -13.07 2.74
CA GLY A 140 15.98 -12.42 2.49
C GLY A 140 15.16 -13.19 1.46
N SER A 141 13.84 -13.24 1.64
CA SER A 141 12.90 -13.90 0.73
C SER A 141 12.55 -12.98 -0.43
N LEU A 142 12.68 -13.45 -1.66
CA LEU A 142 12.45 -12.67 -2.88
C LEU A 142 11.39 -13.32 -3.77
N CYS A 143 10.48 -12.50 -4.31
CA CYS A 143 9.66 -12.93 -5.45
C CYS A 143 10.51 -13.01 -6.73
N SER A 144 10.02 -13.68 -7.76
CA SER A 144 10.73 -13.89 -9.02
C SER A 144 11.28 -12.60 -9.62
N THR A 145 10.55 -11.51 -9.50
CA THR A 145 10.94 -10.23 -10.09
C THR A 145 12.01 -9.52 -9.27
N HIS A 146 11.90 -9.52 -7.95
CA HIS A 146 12.96 -8.99 -7.09
C HIS A 146 14.22 -9.84 -7.16
N ALA A 147 14.10 -11.16 -7.27
CA ALA A 147 15.25 -12.05 -7.49
C ALA A 147 15.99 -11.73 -8.79
N SER A 148 15.24 -11.53 -9.89
CA SER A 148 15.83 -11.15 -11.19
C SER A 148 16.48 -9.76 -11.16
N ASP A 149 15.92 -8.81 -10.43
CA ASP A 149 16.51 -7.47 -10.26
C ASP A 149 17.77 -7.53 -9.38
N ALA A 150 17.72 -8.27 -8.27
CA ALA A 150 18.86 -8.49 -7.40
C ALA A 150 20.02 -9.17 -8.12
N ALA A 151 19.76 -10.22 -8.92
CA ALA A 151 20.76 -10.91 -9.72
C ALA A 151 21.50 -10.01 -10.74
N ARG A 152 20.83 -8.95 -11.20
CA ARG A 152 21.43 -7.98 -12.13
C ARG A 152 22.21 -6.88 -11.45
N ARG A 153 21.85 -6.53 -10.23
CA ARG A 153 22.33 -5.32 -9.54
C ARG A 153 23.31 -5.60 -8.41
N LEU A 154 23.20 -6.75 -7.76
CA LEU A 154 23.98 -7.09 -6.58
C LEU A 154 25.11 -8.07 -6.99
N ALA A 155 26.35 -7.60 -6.96
CA ALA A 155 27.51 -8.40 -7.33
C ALA A 155 27.90 -9.42 -6.24
N ASP A 156 27.59 -9.10 -4.97
CA ASP A 156 28.04 -9.85 -3.79
C ASP A 156 26.87 -10.56 -3.09
N CYS A 157 25.89 -11.03 -3.87
CA CYS A 157 24.71 -11.73 -3.38
C CYS A 157 24.51 -13.04 -4.14
N THR A 158 24.29 -14.12 -3.41
CA THR A 158 23.88 -15.41 -3.98
C THR A 158 22.37 -15.51 -3.99
N ILE A 159 21.76 -15.95 -5.09
CA ILE A 159 20.33 -16.12 -5.23
C ILE A 159 20.02 -17.58 -5.51
N ASP A 160 19.34 -18.20 -4.55
CA ASP A 160 18.88 -19.58 -4.62
C ASP A 160 17.38 -19.59 -4.99
N TYR A 161 17.05 -20.08 -6.17
CA TYR A 161 15.67 -20.19 -6.64
C TYR A 161 15.02 -21.46 -6.06
N HIS A 162 13.84 -21.31 -5.49
CA HIS A 162 13.06 -22.43 -4.98
C HIS A 162 12.49 -23.22 -6.16
N ALA A 163 12.50 -24.55 -6.07
CA ALA A 163 11.79 -25.39 -7.02
C ALA A 163 10.30 -25.03 -7.02
N ALA A 164 9.71 -24.84 -8.20
CA ALA A 164 8.27 -24.61 -8.29
C ALA A 164 7.55 -25.82 -7.65
N HIS A 165 6.80 -25.56 -6.59
CA HIS A 165 5.85 -26.57 -6.10
C HIS A 165 4.65 -26.56 -7.03
N ASP A 166 4.56 -27.64 -7.83
CA ASP A 166 3.39 -27.97 -8.65
C ASP A 166 2.17 -28.27 -7.78
#